data_dc7e7beb0e4865c7f8bebd6522cc0e0f
#
_entry.id   dc7e7beb0e4865c7f8bebd6522cc0e0f
#
_cell.length_a   1.000
_cell.length_b   1.000
_cell.length_c   1.000
_cell.angle_alpha   90.00
_cell.angle_beta   90.00
_cell.angle_gamma   90.00
#
_symmetry.space_group_name_H-M   'P 1'
#
loop_
_entity.id
_entity.type
_entity.pdbx_description
1 polymer ?
#
loop_
_entity_poly.entity_id
_entity_poly.type
_entity_poly.pdbx_seq_one_letter_code
_entity_poly.pdbx_strand_id
1 'polypeptide(L)'
;DITLPYFNGFYWTTEIRKSNDLPIIFISSASDEMSAVMAMNMGADDFVSKPFSVEVLIAKINALLRRTKVQVNHLSFERFTLDLDGNFSDGQEKVNLTKTETLILKTLLEHTGNIVDKHDLLKKLWEGDDFIDDNTLNVNMSRLRKKLLQVDFDHIHTVRGVGYVVK
;
A
#
# COMPACT_ATOMS: atom_id res chain seq x y z
N ASP A 1 13.53 -16.22 13.49
CA ASP A 1 13.78 -17.34 14.40
C ASP A 1 14.18 -16.84 15.80
N ILE A 2 13.86 -17.60 16.85
CA ILE A 2 14.35 -17.29 18.21
C ILE A 2 15.83 -17.62 18.32
N THR A 3 16.21 -18.78 17.84
CA THR A 3 17.62 -19.23 17.90
C THR A 3 18.35 -18.77 16.65
N LEU A 4 19.22 -17.79 16.84
CA LEU A 4 20.08 -17.22 15.79
C LEU A 4 21.54 -17.20 16.26
N PRO A 5 22.53 -17.22 15.35
CA PRO A 5 23.92 -17.02 15.71
C PRO A 5 24.15 -15.66 16.40
N TYR A 6 25.01 -15.66 17.43
CA TYR A 6 25.43 -14.49 18.22
C TYR A 6 24.33 -13.89 19.12
N PHE A 7 23.22 -13.40 18.57
CA PHE A 7 22.09 -12.82 19.32
C PHE A 7 20.81 -13.51 18.93
N ASN A 8 19.87 -13.69 19.88
CA ASN A 8 18.58 -14.32 19.63
C ASN A 8 17.59 -13.39 18.91
N GLY A 9 16.50 -13.96 18.42
CA GLY A 9 15.47 -13.20 17.72
C GLY A 9 14.80 -12.11 18.56
N PHE A 10 14.70 -12.30 19.87
CA PHE A 10 14.14 -11.29 20.79
C PHE A 10 15.00 -10.03 20.82
N TYR A 11 16.34 -10.19 20.90
CA TYR A 11 17.27 -9.08 20.83
C TYR A 11 17.10 -8.29 19.53
N TRP A 12 17.10 -8.97 18.38
CA TRP A 12 16.96 -8.30 17.10
C TRP A 12 15.60 -7.61 16.93
N THR A 13 14.53 -8.19 17.45
CA THR A 13 13.21 -7.54 17.45
C THR A 13 13.23 -6.24 18.22
N THR A 14 13.82 -6.24 19.41
CA THR A 14 13.96 -5.02 20.23
C THR A 14 14.81 -3.95 19.52
N GLU A 15 15.91 -4.35 18.87
CA GLU A 15 16.73 -3.40 18.10
C GLU A 15 15.99 -2.81 16.89
N ILE A 16 15.24 -3.61 16.14
CA ILE A 16 14.44 -3.16 15.00
C ILE A 16 13.38 -2.17 15.49
N ARG A 17 12.71 -2.45 16.60
CA ARG A 17 11.66 -1.59 17.16
C ARG A 17 12.13 -0.22 17.64
N LYS A 18 13.42 -0.02 17.86
CA LYS A 18 13.97 1.32 18.19
C LYS A 18 13.82 2.31 17.03
N SER A 19 13.74 1.84 15.79
CA SER A 19 13.78 2.68 14.59
C SER A 19 12.74 2.33 13.53
N ASN A 20 11.94 1.26 13.73
CA ASN A 20 11.08 0.75 12.68
C ASN A 20 9.84 0.01 13.22
N ASP A 21 8.69 0.29 12.59
CA ASP A 21 7.39 -0.32 12.90
C ASP A 21 6.98 -1.40 11.88
N LEU A 22 7.93 -1.93 11.11
CA LEU A 22 7.66 -3.02 10.15
C LEU A 22 7.07 -4.24 10.87
N PRO A 23 6.08 -4.92 10.28
CA PRO A 23 5.52 -6.14 10.86
C PRO A 23 6.59 -7.23 11.01
N ILE A 24 6.63 -7.85 12.18
CA ILE A 24 7.58 -8.92 12.51
C ILE A 24 6.80 -10.18 12.87
N ILE A 25 7.09 -11.27 12.15
CA ILE A 25 6.61 -12.61 12.48
C ILE A 25 7.78 -13.44 13.02
N PHE A 26 7.62 -14.00 14.21
CA PHE A 26 8.53 -15.02 14.69
C PHE A 26 8.19 -16.39 14.08
N ILE A 27 9.22 -17.11 13.64
CA ILE A 27 9.08 -18.49 13.16
C ILE A 27 10.07 -19.32 13.99
N SER A 28 9.59 -20.22 14.84
CA SER A 28 10.46 -20.98 15.73
C SER A 28 9.98 -22.42 15.99
N SER A 29 10.93 -23.32 16.29
CA SER A 29 10.67 -24.65 16.79
C SER A 29 10.35 -24.69 18.29
N ALA A 30 10.54 -23.57 19.00
CA ALA A 30 10.09 -23.45 20.38
C ALA A 30 8.56 -23.36 20.37
N SER A 31 7.93 -24.45 20.80
CA SER A 31 6.45 -24.62 20.77
C SER A 31 5.81 -24.31 22.13
N ASP A 32 6.57 -23.76 23.08
CA ASP A 32 6.04 -23.38 24.38
C ASP A 32 5.29 -22.04 24.30
N GLU A 33 4.17 -21.93 24.98
CA GLU A 33 3.37 -20.71 25.05
C GLU A 33 4.18 -19.52 25.58
N MET A 34 5.16 -19.77 26.44
CA MET A 34 6.00 -18.74 27.02
C MET A 34 6.88 -18.04 25.95
N SER A 35 7.43 -18.81 25.00
CA SER A 35 8.19 -18.24 23.89
C SER A 35 7.33 -17.34 22.97
N ALA A 36 6.09 -17.74 22.71
CA ALA A 36 5.15 -16.92 21.97
C ALA A 36 4.81 -15.62 22.72
N VAL A 37 4.50 -15.72 24.01
CA VAL A 37 4.23 -14.54 24.86
C VAL A 37 5.44 -13.60 24.92
N MET A 38 6.67 -14.14 25.07
CA MET A 38 7.87 -13.33 25.05
C MET A 38 8.07 -12.61 23.72
N ALA A 39 7.86 -13.30 22.59
CA ALA A 39 7.95 -12.69 21.26
C ALA A 39 7.02 -11.49 21.13
N MET A 40 5.76 -11.65 21.54
CA MET A 40 4.77 -10.57 21.49
C MET A 40 5.16 -9.39 22.40
N ASN A 41 5.61 -9.67 23.62
CA ASN A 41 6.07 -8.64 24.56
C ASN A 41 7.30 -7.86 24.05
N MET A 42 8.15 -8.49 23.23
CA MET A 42 9.31 -7.85 22.62
C MET A 42 8.97 -7.08 21.34
N GLY A 43 7.69 -7.07 20.94
CA GLY A 43 7.22 -6.28 19.81
C GLY A 43 7.02 -7.06 18.51
N ALA A 44 6.90 -8.40 18.57
CA ALA A 44 6.43 -9.18 17.43
C ALA A 44 4.94 -8.93 17.19
N ASP A 45 4.51 -9.05 15.94
CA ASP A 45 3.10 -8.90 15.54
C ASP A 45 2.40 -10.25 15.43
N ASP A 46 3.15 -11.34 15.20
CA ASP A 46 2.62 -12.71 15.17
C ASP A 46 3.74 -13.74 15.42
N PHE A 47 3.32 -14.99 15.67
CA PHE A 47 4.20 -16.12 15.93
C PHE A 47 3.72 -17.37 15.16
N VAL A 48 4.66 -18.14 14.63
CA VAL A 48 4.42 -19.39 13.91
C VAL A 48 5.38 -20.48 14.44
N SER A 49 4.83 -21.55 15.01
CA SER A 49 5.64 -22.69 15.45
C SER A 49 5.93 -23.65 14.29
N LYS A 50 7.16 -24.15 14.24
CA LYS A 50 7.58 -25.24 13.34
C LYS A 50 7.18 -26.61 13.93
N PRO A 51 6.67 -27.57 13.12
CA PRO A 51 6.40 -27.45 11.69
C PRO A 51 5.10 -26.66 11.37
N PHE A 52 5.08 -25.90 10.28
CA PHE A 52 3.91 -25.16 9.82
C PHE A 52 3.64 -25.41 8.34
N SER A 53 2.40 -25.23 7.90
CA SER A 53 2.10 -25.21 6.46
C SER A 53 2.38 -23.82 5.87
N VAL A 54 2.80 -23.81 4.61
CA VAL A 54 3.08 -22.57 3.87
C VAL A 54 1.83 -21.69 3.77
N GLU A 55 0.65 -22.32 3.63
CA GLU A 55 -0.63 -21.63 3.55
C GLU A 55 -0.93 -20.84 4.83
N VAL A 56 -0.64 -21.42 6.00
CA VAL A 56 -0.82 -20.74 7.30
C VAL A 56 0.12 -19.53 7.39
N LEU A 57 1.38 -19.66 6.98
CA LEU A 57 2.32 -18.55 6.99
C LEU A 57 1.87 -17.42 6.05
N ILE A 58 1.47 -17.77 4.82
CA ILE A 58 0.96 -16.79 3.85
C ILE A 58 -0.29 -16.09 4.38
N ALA A 59 -1.22 -16.82 4.99
CA ALA A 59 -2.43 -16.23 5.57
C ALA A 59 -2.10 -15.22 6.67
N LYS A 60 -1.14 -15.53 7.55
CA LYS A 60 -0.67 -14.62 8.61
C LYS A 60 0.04 -13.39 8.04
N ILE A 61 0.94 -13.56 7.05
CA ILE A 61 1.58 -12.45 6.35
C ILE A 61 0.52 -11.51 5.74
N ASN A 62 -0.45 -12.06 5.01
CA ASN A 62 -1.51 -11.27 4.39
C ASN A 62 -2.38 -10.55 5.43
N ALA A 63 -2.63 -11.17 6.59
CA ALA A 63 -3.37 -10.54 7.67
C ALA A 63 -2.60 -9.35 8.28
N LEU A 64 -1.30 -9.49 8.48
CA LEU A 64 -0.44 -8.41 8.97
C LEU A 64 -0.30 -7.28 7.97
N LEU A 65 -0.04 -7.59 6.70
CA LEU A 65 0.04 -6.60 5.63
C LEU A 65 -1.29 -5.83 5.47
N ARG A 66 -2.41 -6.48 5.67
CA ARG A 66 -3.73 -5.83 5.67
C ARG A 66 -3.87 -4.85 6.84
N ARG A 67 -3.37 -5.21 8.04
CA ARG A 67 -3.37 -4.32 9.23
C ARG A 67 -2.42 -3.13 9.06
N THR A 68 -1.25 -3.34 8.47
CA THR A 68 -0.29 -2.26 8.15
C THR A 68 -0.81 -1.34 7.04
N LYS A 69 -1.50 -1.89 6.04
CA LYS A 69 -2.19 -1.08 5.01
C LYS A 69 -3.32 -0.22 5.59
N VAL A 70 -3.91 -0.61 6.71
CA VAL A 70 -4.90 0.22 7.43
C VAL A 70 -4.26 1.47 8.08
N GLN A 71 -2.96 1.45 8.36
CA GLN A 71 -2.23 2.66 8.80
C GLN A 71 -1.75 3.55 7.63
N VAL A 72 -1.67 3.00 6.40
CA VAL A 72 -1.42 3.78 5.18
C VAL A 72 -2.72 3.82 4.37
N ASN A 73 -3.80 4.28 4.98
CA ASN A 73 -5.08 4.48 4.30
C ASN A 73 -5.08 5.67 3.33
N HIS A 74 -3.93 6.29 3.11
CA HIS A 74 -3.80 7.40 2.18
C HIS A 74 -2.46 7.38 1.45
N LEU A 75 -2.48 7.77 0.19
CA LEU A 75 -1.30 8.13 -0.57
C LEU A 75 -1.09 9.64 -0.43
N SER A 76 0.14 10.05 -0.16
CA SER A 76 0.49 11.47 -0.05
C SER A 76 1.37 11.89 -1.23
N PHE A 77 1.09 13.07 -1.74
CA PHE A 77 1.92 13.77 -2.72
C PHE A 77 1.96 15.25 -2.35
N GLU A 78 3.13 15.73 -1.96
CA GLU A 78 3.30 17.08 -1.40
C GLU A 78 2.31 17.34 -0.23
N ARG A 79 1.41 18.32 -0.39
CA ARG A 79 0.35 18.64 0.59
C ARG A 79 -0.93 17.81 0.43
N PHE A 80 -1.00 17.01 -0.63
CA PHE A 80 -2.21 16.28 -1.00
C PHE A 80 -2.23 14.86 -0.43
N THR A 81 -3.42 14.39 -0.11
CA THR A 81 -3.66 13.03 0.37
C THR A 81 -4.85 12.39 -0.35
N LEU A 82 -4.68 11.16 -0.82
CA LEU A 82 -5.73 10.32 -1.39
C LEU A 82 -6.00 9.16 -0.44
N ASP A 83 -7.21 9.04 0.10
CA ASP A 83 -7.61 7.87 0.88
C ASP A 83 -8.19 6.74 0.02
N LEU A 84 -8.41 5.57 0.64
CA LEU A 84 -8.95 4.39 -0.04
C LEU A 84 -10.44 4.53 -0.41
N ASP A 85 -11.16 5.45 0.22
CA ASP A 85 -12.57 5.72 -0.05
C ASP A 85 -12.76 6.73 -1.21
N GLY A 86 -11.65 7.20 -1.80
CA GLY A 86 -11.63 8.11 -2.94
C GLY A 86 -11.73 9.57 -2.55
N ASN A 87 -11.49 9.93 -1.29
CA ASN A 87 -11.39 11.34 -0.91
C ASN A 87 -9.97 11.82 -1.22
N PHE A 88 -9.88 12.87 -2.03
CA PHE A 88 -8.63 13.57 -2.31
C PHE A 88 -8.69 14.98 -1.72
N SER A 89 -7.67 15.36 -0.94
CA SER A 89 -7.68 16.60 -0.15
C SER A 89 -6.29 17.22 -0.09
N ASP A 90 -6.24 18.56 0.00
CA ASP A 90 -5.04 19.35 0.32
C ASP A 90 -4.95 19.72 1.81
N GLY A 91 -5.86 19.18 2.65
CA GLY A 91 -5.96 19.46 4.08
C GLY A 91 -6.97 20.57 4.42
N GLN A 92 -7.40 21.40 3.46
CA GLN A 92 -8.43 22.43 3.63
C GLN A 92 -9.70 22.08 2.84
N GLU A 93 -9.53 21.73 1.57
CA GLU A 93 -10.61 21.33 0.68
C GLU A 93 -10.49 19.87 0.29
N LYS A 94 -11.60 19.24 -0.07
CA LYS A 94 -11.64 17.86 -0.51
C LYS A 94 -12.60 17.65 -1.68
N VAL A 95 -12.24 16.70 -2.54
CA VAL A 95 -13.08 16.22 -3.63
C VAL A 95 -13.26 14.72 -3.54
N ASN A 96 -14.43 14.23 -3.93
CA ASN A 96 -14.74 12.80 -3.97
C ASN A 96 -14.53 12.26 -5.38
N LEU A 97 -13.70 11.23 -5.49
CA LEU A 97 -13.42 10.52 -6.73
C LEU A 97 -14.28 9.26 -6.82
N THR A 98 -14.65 8.88 -8.03
CA THR A 98 -15.25 7.57 -8.29
C THR A 98 -14.20 6.46 -8.12
N LYS A 99 -14.61 5.19 -8.03
CA LYS A 99 -13.68 4.05 -7.95
C LYS A 99 -12.63 4.08 -9.07
N THR A 100 -13.07 4.30 -10.30
CA THR A 100 -12.20 4.36 -11.47
C THR A 100 -11.22 5.55 -11.40
N GLU A 101 -11.71 6.74 -11.05
CA GLU A 101 -10.87 7.94 -10.86
C GLU A 101 -9.85 7.73 -9.72
N THR A 102 -10.27 7.12 -8.62
CA THR A 102 -9.41 6.77 -7.47
C THR A 102 -8.31 5.82 -7.90
N LEU A 103 -8.63 4.76 -8.65
CA LEU A 103 -7.66 3.78 -9.11
C LEU A 103 -6.66 4.39 -10.12
N ILE A 104 -7.13 5.25 -11.01
CA ILE A 104 -6.27 6.02 -11.93
C ILE A 104 -5.29 6.87 -11.13
N LEU A 105 -5.81 7.74 -10.25
CA LEU A 105 -4.97 8.65 -9.47
C LEU A 105 -3.98 7.88 -8.57
N LYS A 106 -4.45 6.85 -7.88
CA LYS A 106 -3.63 5.96 -7.07
C LYS A 106 -2.45 5.39 -7.86
N THR A 107 -2.73 4.81 -9.04
CA THR A 107 -1.69 4.22 -9.90
C THR A 107 -0.66 5.26 -10.32
N LEU A 108 -1.09 6.47 -10.65
CA LEU A 108 -0.19 7.56 -11.02
C LEU A 108 0.66 8.05 -9.85
N LEU A 109 0.07 8.19 -8.64
CA LEU A 109 0.78 8.60 -7.43
C LEU A 109 1.80 7.55 -6.96
N GLU A 110 1.49 6.26 -7.08
CA GLU A 110 2.42 5.15 -6.79
C GLU A 110 3.66 5.18 -7.70
N HIS A 111 3.56 5.82 -8.88
CA HIS A 111 4.63 5.93 -9.88
C HIS A 111 5.07 7.38 -10.10
N THR A 112 4.94 8.23 -9.09
CA THR A 112 5.32 9.65 -9.17
C THR A 112 6.70 9.85 -9.83
N GLY A 113 6.79 10.79 -10.76
CA GLY A 113 8.00 11.07 -11.53
C GLY A 113 8.25 10.11 -12.70
N ASN A 114 7.55 8.99 -12.77
CA ASN A 114 7.67 8.02 -13.87
C ASN A 114 6.43 8.03 -14.75
N ILE A 115 6.62 7.73 -16.04
CA ILE A 115 5.51 7.63 -16.99
C ILE A 115 4.79 6.30 -16.78
N VAL A 116 3.49 6.36 -16.54
CA VAL A 116 2.60 5.19 -16.54
C VAL A 116 2.03 5.05 -17.95
N ASP A 117 2.33 3.92 -18.60
CA ASP A 117 1.82 3.62 -19.94
C ASP A 117 0.30 3.46 -19.93
N LYS A 118 -0.37 3.86 -21.01
CA LYS A 118 -1.83 3.72 -21.14
C LYS A 118 -2.30 2.28 -21.02
N HIS A 119 -1.57 1.35 -21.64
CA HIS A 119 -1.92 -0.06 -21.61
C HIS A 119 -1.79 -0.64 -20.20
N ASP A 120 -0.75 -0.27 -19.46
CA ASP A 120 -0.55 -0.69 -18.07
C ASP A 120 -1.65 -0.12 -17.16
N LEU A 121 -2.06 1.12 -17.40
CA LEU A 121 -3.15 1.75 -16.67
C LEU A 121 -4.49 1.03 -16.96
N LEU A 122 -4.79 0.71 -18.21
CA LEU A 122 -5.98 -0.05 -18.60
C LEU A 122 -5.97 -1.45 -17.97
N LYS A 123 -4.83 -2.14 -17.99
CA LYS A 123 -4.68 -3.45 -17.35
C LYS A 123 -5.00 -3.41 -15.85
N LYS A 124 -4.51 -2.41 -15.15
CA LYS A 124 -4.81 -2.18 -13.74
C LYS A 124 -6.31 -1.96 -13.48
N LEU A 125 -6.97 -1.22 -14.37
CA LEU A 125 -8.41 -0.96 -14.27
C LEU A 125 -9.22 -2.24 -14.53
N TRP A 126 -8.80 -3.10 -15.45
CA TRP A 126 -9.46 -4.38 -15.71
C TRP A 126 -9.32 -5.38 -14.55
N GLU A 127 -8.20 -5.37 -13.84
CA GLU A 127 -8.01 -6.17 -12.62
C GLU A 127 -8.99 -5.76 -11.50
N GLY A 128 -9.55 -4.55 -11.57
CA GLY A 128 -10.54 -4.00 -10.65
C GLY A 128 -12.00 -4.17 -11.08
N ASP A 129 -12.33 -5.10 -12.01
CA ASP A 129 -13.66 -5.34 -12.60
C ASP A 129 -14.23 -4.21 -13.49
N ASP A 130 -13.48 -3.17 -13.78
CA ASP A 130 -13.88 -2.08 -14.68
C ASP A 130 -13.37 -2.34 -16.11
N PHE A 131 -14.20 -2.88 -16.99
CA PHE A 131 -13.85 -3.06 -18.40
C PHE A 131 -13.89 -1.70 -19.11
N ILE A 132 -12.73 -1.07 -19.26
CA ILE A 132 -12.57 0.30 -19.77
C ILE A 132 -11.74 0.25 -21.06
N ASP A 133 -12.23 0.89 -22.11
CA ASP A 133 -11.49 1.13 -23.36
C ASP A 133 -10.70 2.45 -23.32
N ASP A 134 -9.87 2.70 -24.32
CA ASP A 134 -9.05 3.90 -24.46
C ASP A 134 -9.89 5.20 -24.42
N ASN A 135 -11.08 5.19 -25.01
CA ASN A 135 -11.97 6.36 -25.04
C ASN A 135 -12.51 6.64 -23.64
N THR A 136 -12.95 5.61 -22.94
CA THR A 136 -13.44 5.69 -21.59
C THR A 136 -12.34 6.13 -20.61
N LEU A 137 -11.09 5.67 -20.80
CA LEU A 137 -9.94 6.15 -20.03
C LEU A 137 -9.71 7.65 -20.24
N ASN A 138 -9.73 8.14 -21.48
CA ASN A 138 -9.56 9.57 -21.76
C ASN A 138 -10.66 10.42 -21.11
N VAL A 139 -11.94 9.94 -21.14
CA VAL A 139 -13.07 10.62 -20.48
C VAL A 139 -12.88 10.66 -18.97
N ASN A 140 -12.51 9.53 -18.35
CA ASN A 140 -12.26 9.48 -16.91
C ASN A 140 -11.07 10.36 -16.52
N MET A 141 -10.00 10.39 -17.30
CA MET A 141 -8.86 11.27 -17.07
C MET A 141 -9.23 12.75 -17.13
N SER A 142 -10.07 13.13 -18.09
CA SER A 142 -10.59 14.50 -18.21
C SER A 142 -11.45 14.90 -17.01
N ARG A 143 -12.34 14.00 -16.55
CA ARG A 143 -13.18 14.22 -15.37
C ARG A 143 -12.35 14.30 -14.10
N LEU A 144 -11.38 13.40 -13.95
CA LEU A 144 -10.45 13.38 -12.82
C LEU A 144 -9.72 14.72 -12.71
N ARG A 145 -9.07 15.18 -13.78
CA ARG A 145 -8.37 16.48 -13.79
C ARG A 145 -9.26 17.63 -13.39
N LYS A 146 -10.50 17.67 -13.92
CA LYS A 146 -11.47 18.71 -13.58
C LYS A 146 -11.82 18.72 -12.09
N LYS A 147 -11.92 17.55 -11.45
CA LYS A 147 -12.16 17.44 -10.01
C LYS A 147 -10.93 17.87 -9.20
N LEU A 148 -9.75 17.42 -9.61
CA LEU A 148 -8.48 17.73 -8.93
C LEU A 148 -8.16 19.22 -8.95
N LEU A 149 -8.52 19.94 -10.00
CA LEU A 149 -8.41 21.40 -10.08
C LEU A 149 -9.24 22.14 -9.02
N GLN A 150 -10.26 21.51 -8.42
CA GLN A 150 -11.04 22.11 -7.33
C GLN A 150 -10.25 22.25 -6.03
N VAL A 151 -9.16 21.48 -5.89
CA VAL A 151 -8.20 21.54 -4.78
C VAL A 151 -6.82 21.97 -5.26
N ASP A 152 -6.74 22.70 -6.37
CA ASP A 152 -5.50 23.22 -6.97
C ASP A 152 -4.45 22.14 -7.30
N PHE A 153 -4.87 20.93 -7.64
CA PHE A 153 -3.98 19.87 -8.08
C PHE A 153 -3.93 19.80 -9.61
N ASP A 154 -2.84 20.28 -10.21
CA ASP A 154 -2.58 20.23 -11.67
C ASP A 154 -1.25 19.54 -12.00
N HIS A 155 -1.00 18.39 -11.38
CA HIS A 155 0.25 17.65 -11.50
C HIS A 155 0.19 16.46 -12.47
N ILE A 156 -0.97 16.18 -13.10
CA ILE A 156 -1.10 15.09 -14.07
C ILE A 156 -0.81 15.59 -15.48
N HIS A 157 0.32 15.17 -16.04
CA HIS A 157 0.72 15.53 -17.40
C HIS A 157 0.53 14.38 -18.38
N THR A 158 0.16 14.71 -19.62
CA THR A 158 0.04 13.73 -20.70
C THR A 158 1.36 13.65 -21.49
N VAL A 159 1.88 12.44 -21.62
CA VAL A 159 2.97 12.12 -22.55
C VAL A 159 2.34 11.56 -23.82
N ARG A 160 2.31 12.37 -24.89
CA ARG A 160 1.62 12.02 -26.15
C ARG A 160 2.08 10.68 -26.70
N GLY A 161 1.13 9.81 -27.03
CA GLY A 161 1.39 8.49 -27.59
C GLY A 161 1.91 7.44 -26.60
N VAL A 162 2.17 7.79 -25.34
CA VAL A 162 2.72 6.90 -24.32
C VAL A 162 1.74 6.73 -23.15
N GLY A 163 1.52 7.79 -22.38
CA GLY A 163 0.73 7.66 -21.15
C GLY A 163 0.63 8.94 -20.33
N TYR A 164 0.69 8.79 -19.02
CA TYR A 164 0.53 9.90 -18.08
C TYR A 164 1.62 9.87 -17.00
N VAL A 165 1.91 11.02 -16.42
CA VAL A 165 2.88 11.16 -15.33
C VAL A 165 2.38 12.20 -14.32
N VAL A 166 2.61 11.95 -13.03
CA VAL A 166 2.47 12.94 -11.96
C VAL A 166 3.85 13.50 -11.63
N LYS A 167 3.99 14.81 -11.65
CA LYS A 167 5.24 15.52 -11.33
C LYS A 167 4.97 16.95 -10.86
#